data_3b6316d11650f1148e2c0a6f8060401c
#
_entry.id   3b6316d11650f1148e2c0a6f8060401c
#
_cell.length_a   1.000
_cell.length_b   1.000
_cell.length_c   1.000
_cell.angle_alpha   90.00
_cell.angle_beta   90.00
_cell.angle_gamma   90.00
#
_symmetry.space_group_name_H-M   'P 1'
#
loop_
_entity.id
_entity.type
_entity.pdbx_description
1 polymer ?
#
loop_
_entity_poly.entity_id
_entity_poly.type
_entity_poly.pdbx_seq_one_letter_code
_entity_poly.pdbx_strand_id
1 'polypeptide(L)'
;AEYNVAGIEIENSTGADMYNNIARFNTGGLLVFDLPIGNGTYGSGVRVFGNTVTENNTKNFANSSSNPGGVHIVPPGTGVIVLSTDDVEIFDNEIADHDTLAVAVTSFFIADENAAGPDYQSIIADGWLPVVRNIHVHDNAITNAGSAPNGALIQDMITLFTLTPELQWPGILYDGLGEQLANSSALLPVADAYEEGEKVCFQNNGDTLIGYPYDPATAATMSGPTLSPAVGADLLDCSQPALPAATLTFKGEQFGCGVDDTTSEHCKPAPVL
;
A
#
# COMPACT_ATOMS: atom_id res chain seq x y z
N ALA A 1 6.87 17.62 -1.69
CA ALA A 1 6.92 17.13 -3.08
C ALA A 1 5.67 17.59 -3.83
N GLU A 2 5.86 18.16 -5.01
CA GLU A 2 4.74 18.70 -5.81
C GLU A 2 4.99 18.45 -7.30
N TYR A 3 3.91 18.21 -8.04
CA TYR A 3 3.90 18.09 -9.52
C TYR A 3 4.78 16.98 -10.08
N ASN A 4 4.87 15.86 -9.37
CA ASN A 4 5.54 14.64 -9.81
C ASN A 4 4.52 13.56 -10.18
N VAL A 5 4.96 12.48 -10.82
CA VAL A 5 4.14 11.26 -10.94
C VAL A 5 4.10 10.54 -9.60
N ALA A 6 5.23 10.33 -8.97
CA ALA A 6 5.32 9.90 -7.58
C ALA A 6 5.91 11.03 -6.74
N GLY A 7 5.23 11.41 -5.65
CA GLY A 7 5.68 12.50 -4.80
C GLY A 7 6.96 12.14 -4.05
N ILE A 8 6.90 11.11 -3.22
CA ILE A 8 8.06 10.55 -2.48
C ILE A 8 7.97 9.03 -2.55
N GLU A 9 9.08 8.36 -2.82
CA GLU A 9 9.17 6.92 -2.97
C GLU A 9 10.17 6.30 -2.01
N ILE A 10 9.80 5.15 -1.43
CA ILE A 10 10.69 4.20 -0.78
C ILE A 10 10.61 2.91 -1.61
N GLU A 11 11.66 2.63 -2.38
CA GLU A 11 11.74 1.49 -3.27
C GLU A 11 12.81 0.51 -2.77
N ASN A 12 12.46 -0.78 -2.69
CA ASN A 12 13.39 -1.88 -2.34
C ASN A 12 14.32 -1.53 -1.14
N SER A 13 13.75 -0.94 -0.09
CA SER A 13 14.53 -0.40 1.02
C SER A 13 14.05 -0.97 2.35
N THR A 14 14.99 -1.30 3.22
CA THR A 14 14.72 -1.85 4.56
C THR A 14 14.99 -0.80 5.64
N GLY A 15 14.05 -0.67 6.59
CA GLY A 15 14.20 0.23 7.74
C GLY A 15 14.20 1.70 7.35
N ALA A 16 13.03 2.23 6.96
CA ALA A 16 12.89 3.63 6.56
C ALA A 16 11.73 4.31 7.30
N ASP A 17 11.92 5.55 7.70
CA ASP A 17 10.90 6.43 8.26
C ASP A 17 10.62 7.58 7.29
N MET A 18 9.39 7.66 6.77
CA MET A 18 8.89 8.74 5.92
C MET A 18 7.93 9.60 6.75
N TYR A 19 8.38 10.74 7.25
CA TYR A 19 7.58 11.53 8.19
C TYR A 19 7.73 13.04 8.01
N ASN A 20 6.71 13.78 8.46
CA ASN A 20 6.66 15.24 8.42
C ASN A 20 6.87 15.83 7.01
N ASN A 21 6.41 15.11 5.98
CA ASN A 21 6.48 15.58 4.60
C ASN A 21 5.13 16.19 4.18
N ILE A 22 5.19 17.01 3.15
CA ILE A 22 4.02 17.48 2.41
C ILE A 22 4.15 16.95 0.99
N ALA A 23 3.18 16.11 0.57
CA ALA A 23 3.06 15.59 -0.78
C ALA A 23 1.71 16.01 -1.38
N ARG A 24 1.72 16.90 -2.37
CA ARG A 24 0.50 17.42 -2.99
C ARG A 24 0.66 17.71 -4.47
N PHE A 25 -0.46 17.68 -5.19
CA PHE A 25 -0.51 17.95 -6.62
C PHE A 25 0.35 16.99 -7.47
N ASN A 26 0.65 15.81 -6.93
CA ASN A 26 1.30 14.73 -7.67
C ASN A 26 0.23 13.83 -8.32
N THR A 27 0.65 12.82 -9.06
CA THR A 27 -0.26 11.74 -9.52
C THR A 27 -0.54 10.78 -8.35
N GLY A 28 0.50 10.29 -7.67
CA GLY A 28 0.45 9.59 -6.40
C GLY A 28 1.28 10.32 -5.35
N GLY A 29 0.85 10.33 -4.09
CA GLY A 29 1.49 11.09 -3.02
C GLY A 29 2.75 10.42 -2.47
N LEU A 30 2.58 9.39 -1.65
CA LEU A 30 3.66 8.63 -1.01
C LEU A 30 3.60 7.17 -1.47
N LEU A 31 4.73 6.60 -1.88
CA LEU A 31 4.80 5.25 -2.41
C LEU A 31 5.84 4.43 -1.64
N VAL A 32 5.44 3.22 -1.21
CA VAL A 32 6.31 2.23 -0.57
C VAL A 32 6.16 0.93 -1.34
N PHE A 33 7.23 0.45 -1.98
CA PHE A 33 7.08 -0.69 -2.86
C PHE A 33 8.38 -1.46 -3.13
N ASP A 34 8.21 -2.71 -3.52
CA ASP A 34 9.30 -3.56 -3.99
C ASP A 34 9.09 -3.96 -5.44
N LEU A 35 10.11 -3.73 -6.25
CA LEU A 35 10.17 -4.21 -7.62
C LEU A 35 11.03 -5.48 -7.73
N PRO A 36 10.69 -6.38 -8.66
CA PRO A 36 11.43 -7.63 -8.90
C PRO A 36 12.73 -7.37 -9.67
N ILE A 37 13.61 -6.56 -9.12
CA ILE A 37 14.86 -6.15 -9.80
C ILE A 37 16.01 -7.15 -9.66
N GLY A 38 15.81 -8.25 -8.91
CA GLY A 38 16.77 -9.37 -8.84
C GLY A 38 18.12 -9.02 -8.23
N ASN A 39 18.16 -8.06 -7.31
CA ASN A 39 19.39 -7.64 -6.63
C ASN A 39 19.53 -8.19 -5.20
N GLY A 40 18.58 -9.04 -4.75
CA GLY A 40 18.55 -9.59 -3.39
C GLY A 40 18.26 -8.58 -2.30
N THR A 41 17.79 -7.37 -2.67
CA THR A 41 17.39 -6.34 -1.71
C THR A 41 15.91 -6.05 -1.88
N TYR A 42 15.13 -6.41 -0.88
CA TYR A 42 13.69 -6.19 -0.84
C TYR A 42 13.32 -5.47 0.44
N GLY A 43 12.27 -4.64 0.36
CA GLY A 43 11.91 -3.72 1.43
C GLY A 43 11.16 -4.37 2.56
N SER A 44 11.40 -3.86 3.75
CA SER A 44 10.58 -4.13 4.93
C SER A 44 10.87 -3.12 6.04
N GLY A 45 9.98 -3.04 7.04
CA GLY A 45 10.20 -2.16 8.19
C GLY A 45 10.09 -0.68 7.83
N VAL A 46 9.11 -0.28 7.03
CA VAL A 46 8.87 1.10 6.63
C VAL A 46 7.74 1.71 7.44
N ARG A 47 7.99 2.89 8.03
CA ARG A 47 6.96 3.67 8.72
C ARG A 47 6.68 4.96 7.95
N VAL A 48 5.37 5.25 7.76
CA VAL A 48 4.87 6.45 7.08
C VAL A 48 3.95 7.19 8.05
N PHE A 49 4.40 8.32 8.63
CA PHE A 49 3.65 8.98 9.69
C PHE A 49 3.80 10.51 9.74
N GLY A 50 2.78 11.17 10.27
CA GLY A 50 2.80 12.61 10.46
C GLY A 50 2.94 13.41 9.15
N ASN A 51 2.55 12.84 8.01
CA ASN A 51 2.64 13.51 6.72
C ASN A 51 1.30 14.20 6.38
N THR A 52 1.38 15.28 5.60
CA THR A 52 0.23 15.90 4.94
C THR A 52 0.24 15.49 3.47
N VAL A 53 -0.74 14.70 3.06
CA VAL A 53 -0.86 14.10 1.73
C VAL A 53 -2.18 14.54 1.13
N THR A 54 -2.16 15.52 0.21
CA THR A 54 -3.40 16.14 -0.25
C THR A 54 -3.42 16.41 -1.75
N GLU A 55 -4.59 16.33 -2.37
CA GLU A 55 -4.82 16.76 -3.75
C GLU A 55 -3.85 16.13 -4.79
N ASN A 56 -3.46 14.87 -4.61
CA ASN A 56 -2.56 14.20 -5.57
C ASN A 56 -3.34 13.68 -6.79
N ASN A 57 -4.04 14.58 -7.49
CA ASN A 57 -4.96 14.29 -8.58
C ASN A 57 -4.38 14.64 -9.98
N THR A 58 -3.07 14.90 -10.06
CA THR A 58 -2.42 15.22 -11.32
C THR A 58 -2.46 14.03 -12.28
N LYS A 59 -2.88 14.26 -13.51
CA LYS A 59 -2.86 13.21 -14.53
C LYS A 59 -1.46 12.59 -14.65
N ASN A 60 -1.39 11.27 -14.72
CA ASN A 60 -0.13 10.59 -14.95
C ASN A 60 0.47 10.97 -16.30
N PHE A 61 1.66 11.52 -16.29
CA PHE A 61 2.39 11.97 -17.48
C PHE A 61 3.66 11.15 -17.77
N ALA A 62 3.90 10.07 -17.00
CA ALA A 62 4.99 9.15 -17.27
C ALA A 62 4.75 8.41 -18.58
N ASN A 63 5.83 8.18 -19.33
CA ASN A 63 5.77 7.32 -20.49
C ASN A 63 5.59 5.86 -20.07
N SER A 64 4.73 5.14 -20.78
CA SER A 64 4.68 3.68 -20.63
C SER A 64 6.04 3.09 -20.97
N SER A 65 6.54 2.22 -20.10
CA SER A 65 7.79 1.52 -20.31
C SER A 65 7.54 0.02 -20.45
N SER A 66 8.58 -0.73 -20.84
CA SER A 66 8.54 -2.19 -20.82
C SER A 66 8.62 -2.78 -19.41
N ASN A 67 8.84 -1.94 -18.39
CA ASN A 67 8.83 -2.36 -17.01
C ASN A 67 7.39 -2.32 -16.46
N PRO A 68 6.76 -3.45 -16.14
CA PRO A 68 5.38 -3.48 -15.62
C PRO A 68 5.20 -2.67 -14.35
N GLY A 69 6.17 -2.65 -13.45
CA GLY A 69 6.12 -1.91 -12.17
C GLY A 69 6.54 -0.43 -12.25
N GLY A 70 6.69 0.15 -13.44
CA GLY A 70 7.09 1.55 -13.55
C GLY A 70 6.00 2.54 -13.12
N VAL A 71 6.40 3.76 -12.76
CA VAL A 71 5.48 4.81 -12.26
C VAL A 71 4.33 5.19 -13.21
N HIS A 72 4.38 4.75 -14.47
CA HIS A 72 3.29 4.96 -15.43
C HIS A 72 1.98 4.25 -15.04
N ILE A 73 2.03 3.24 -14.14
CA ILE A 73 0.84 2.54 -13.63
C ILE A 73 0.20 3.25 -12.44
N VAL A 74 0.86 4.22 -11.83
CA VAL A 74 0.33 4.95 -10.66
C VAL A 74 -1.01 5.61 -11.03
N PRO A 75 -2.11 5.25 -10.35
CA PRO A 75 -3.41 5.84 -10.64
C PRO A 75 -3.44 7.30 -10.16
N PRO A 76 -3.89 8.24 -11.02
CA PRO A 76 -4.12 9.62 -10.58
C PRO A 76 -5.13 9.68 -9.44
N GLY A 77 -4.88 10.51 -8.45
CA GLY A 77 -5.78 10.65 -7.32
C GLY A 77 -5.54 9.64 -6.19
N THR A 78 -4.32 9.15 -6.05
CA THR A 78 -3.98 8.23 -4.96
C THR A 78 -3.05 8.88 -3.94
N GLY A 79 -3.42 8.83 -2.66
CA GLY A 79 -2.65 9.41 -1.57
C GLY A 79 -1.40 8.60 -1.23
N VAL A 80 -1.59 7.40 -0.70
CA VAL A 80 -0.51 6.48 -0.29
C VAL A 80 -0.66 5.15 -1.01
N ILE A 81 0.44 4.61 -1.51
CA ILE A 81 0.47 3.31 -2.20
C ILE A 81 1.48 2.41 -1.48
N VAL A 82 1.04 1.18 -1.13
CA VAL A 82 1.90 0.08 -0.73
C VAL A 82 1.77 -1.01 -1.79
N LEU A 83 2.90 -1.46 -2.36
CA LEU A 83 2.91 -2.45 -3.43
C LEU A 83 3.98 -3.51 -3.17
N SER A 84 3.56 -4.77 -3.06
CA SER A 84 4.43 -5.96 -2.97
C SER A 84 5.61 -5.82 -2.01
N THR A 85 5.38 -5.29 -0.83
CA THR A 85 6.38 -5.14 0.23
C THR A 85 5.81 -5.59 1.57
N ASP A 86 6.67 -5.87 2.53
CA ASP A 86 6.32 -6.38 3.85
C ASP A 86 6.61 -5.34 4.94
N ASP A 87 5.97 -5.51 6.12
CA ASP A 87 6.24 -4.72 7.32
C ASP A 87 6.12 -3.19 7.07
N VAL A 88 4.92 -2.72 6.75
CA VAL A 88 4.65 -1.27 6.58
C VAL A 88 3.62 -0.79 7.59
N GLU A 89 3.94 0.28 8.30
CA GLU A 89 3.04 0.95 9.23
C GLU A 89 2.74 2.38 8.75
N ILE A 90 1.44 2.70 8.58
CA ILE A 90 0.98 4.01 8.07
C ILE A 90 0.05 4.60 9.12
N PHE A 91 0.48 5.66 9.83
CA PHE A 91 -0.26 6.20 10.96
C PHE A 91 -0.09 7.72 11.14
N ASP A 92 -1.02 8.32 11.84
CA ASP A 92 -1.01 9.75 12.16
C ASP A 92 -0.78 10.68 10.94
N ASN A 93 -1.25 10.28 9.74
CA ASN A 93 -1.18 11.13 8.55
C ASN A 93 -2.49 11.88 8.33
N GLU A 94 -2.41 13.09 7.77
CA GLU A 94 -3.53 13.78 7.14
C GLU A 94 -3.56 13.42 5.64
N ILE A 95 -4.60 12.70 5.20
CA ILE A 95 -4.76 12.23 3.81
C ILE A 95 -6.10 12.75 3.28
N ALA A 96 -6.06 13.71 2.36
CA ALA A 96 -7.27 14.41 1.97
C ALA A 96 -7.36 14.71 0.47
N ASP A 97 -8.60 14.81 -0.02
CA ASP A 97 -8.93 15.32 -1.34
C ASP A 97 -8.30 14.50 -2.49
N HIS A 98 -8.40 13.16 -2.39
CA HIS A 98 -7.93 12.24 -3.40
C HIS A 98 -9.09 11.67 -4.22
N ASP A 99 -9.09 11.92 -5.52
CA ASP A 99 -10.17 11.51 -6.42
C ASP A 99 -10.34 9.98 -6.48
N THR A 100 -9.26 9.22 -6.38
CA THR A 100 -9.27 7.77 -6.55
C THR A 100 -9.22 7.01 -5.22
N LEU A 101 -8.16 7.15 -4.44
CA LEU A 101 -7.95 6.41 -3.18
C LEU A 101 -7.12 7.25 -2.20
N ALA A 102 -7.47 7.24 -0.93
CA ALA A 102 -6.56 7.73 0.11
C ALA A 102 -5.38 6.78 0.29
N VAL A 103 -5.66 5.47 0.39
CA VAL A 103 -4.64 4.43 0.59
C VAL A 103 -4.94 3.23 -0.31
N ALA A 104 -3.92 2.75 -1.03
CA ALA A 104 -3.95 1.50 -1.77
C ALA A 104 -2.90 0.55 -1.21
N VAL A 105 -3.32 -0.66 -0.82
CA VAL A 105 -2.44 -1.75 -0.39
C VAL A 105 -2.63 -2.90 -1.38
N THR A 106 -1.60 -3.17 -2.19
CA THR A 106 -1.77 -4.01 -3.37
C THR A 106 -0.58 -4.93 -3.60
N SER A 107 -0.84 -6.06 -4.23
CA SER A 107 0.16 -6.99 -4.75
C SER A 107 0.68 -6.53 -6.12
N PHE A 108 1.82 -7.07 -6.54
CA PHE A 108 2.40 -6.79 -7.87
C PHE A 108 1.57 -7.36 -9.02
N PHE A 109 0.59 -8.21 -8.73
CA PHE A 109 -0.33 -8.76 -9.73
C PHE A 109 -1.16 -7.69 -10.44
N ILE A 110 -1.32 -6.51 -9.84
CA ILE A 110 -1.95 -5.38 -10.53
C ILE A 110 -1.06 -4.78 -11.64
N ALA A 111 0.25 -4.99 -11.56
CA ALA A 111 1.23 -4.54 -12.55
C ALA A 111 1.53 -5.63 -13.60
N ASP A 112 1.59 -6.90 -13.15
CA ASP A 112 1.78 -8.06 -14.01
C ASP A 112 1.01 -9.26 -13.46
N GLU A 113 -0.03 -9.68 -14.17
CA GLU A 113 -0.85 -10.84 -13.80
C GLU A 113 -0.07 -12.16 -13.70
N ASN A 114 1.13 -12.22 -14.30
CA ASN A 114 2.04 -13.37 -14.27
C ASN A 114 3.12 -13.28 -13.20
N ALA A 115 3.00 -12.41 -12.22
CA ALA A 115 4.01 -12.14 -11.19
C ALA A 115 4.45 -13.36 -10.34
N ALA A 116 3.72 -14.47 -10.39
CA ALA A 116 4.14 -15.77 -9.83
C ALA A 116 4.61 -16.77 -10.91
N GLY A 117 4.72 -16.35 -12.15
CA GLY A 117 5.09 -17.19 -13.28
C GLY A 117 6.58 -17.52 -13.35
N PRO A 118 6.99 -18.31 -14.37
CA PRO A 118 8.36 -18.80 -14.50
C PRO A 118 9.42 -17.70 -14.51
N ASP A 119 9.11 -16.53 -15.06
CA ASP A 119 10.05 -15.42 -15.19
C ASP A 119 10.40 -14.78 -13.83
N TYR A 120 9.55 -14.94 -12.83
CA TYR A 120 9.76 -14.40 -11.47
C TYR A 120 10.30 -15.43 -10.47
N GLN A 121 10.31 -16.72 -10.80
CA GLN A 121 10.66 -17.77 -9.83
C GLN A 121 12.07 -17.63 -9.24
N SER A 122 13.04 -17.18 -10.02
CA SER A 122 14.39 -16.94 -9.50
C SER A 122 14.43 -15.78 -8.52
N ILE A 123 13.62 -14.76 -8.73
CA ILE A 123 13.54 -13.56 -7.89
C ILE A 123 12.74 -13.89 -6.61
N ILE A 124 11.70 -14.70 -6.74
CA ILE A 124 10.93 -15.20 -5.58
C ILE A 124 11.83 -16.10 -4.70
N ALA A 125 12.64 -16.96 -5.31
CA ALA A 125 13.61 -17.79 -4.57
C ALA A 125 14.72 -16.96 -3.90
N ASP A 126 14.98 -15.76 -4.37
CA ASP A 126 15.92 -14.79 -3.81
C ASP A 126 15.30 -13.91 -2.71
N GLY A 127 13.98 -14.11 -2.43
CA GLY A 127 13.27 -13.50 -1.31
C GLY A 127 12.21 -12.44 -1.67
N TRP A 128 12.07 -12.06 -2.92
CA TRP A 128 10.99 -11.17 -3.33
C TRP A 128 9.63 -11.89 -3.31
N LEU A 129 8.61 -11.21 -2.86
CA LEU A 129 7.23 -11.70 -2.95
C LEU A 129 6.35 -10.70 -3.69
N PRO A 130 5.50 -11.15 -4.64
CA PRO A 130 4.59 -10.28 -5.36
C PRO A 130 3.36 -9.87 -4.54
N VAL A 131 3.35 -10.10 -3.24
CA VAL A 131 2.24 -9.87 -2.32
C VAL A 131 2.67 -8.97 -1.18
N VAL A 132 1.72 -8.46 -0.42
CA VAL A 132 1.97 -7.66 0.79
C VAL A 132 1.70 -8.49 2.04
N ARG A 133 2.46 -8.28 3.12
CA ARG A 133 2.28 -8.91 4.42
C ARG A 133 2.61 -7.94 5.54
N ASN A 134 1.97 -8.11 6.71
CA ASN A 134 2.20 -7.28 7.88
C ASN A 134 2.10 -5.77 7.58
N ILE A 135 0.94 -5.36 7.08
CA ILE A 135 0.66 -3.96 6.81
C ILE A 135 -0.34 -3.46 7.86
N HIS A 136 -0.04 -2.35 8.51
CA HIS A 136 -0.92 -1.72 9.47
C HIS A 136 -1.19 -0.27 9.08
N VAL A 137 -2.44 0.04 8.75
CA VAL A 137 -2.90 1.39 8.42
C VAL A 137 -3.84 1.84 9.53
N HIS A 138 -3.42 2.79 10.35
CA HIS A 138 -4.20 3.16 11.52
C HIS A 138 -4.06 4.63 11.92
N ASP A 139 -5.06 5.12 12.64
CA ASP A 139 -5.07 6.45 13.24
C ASP A 139 -4.79 7.59 12.23
N ASN A 140 -5.17 7.41 10.95
CA ASN A 140 -5.02 8.46 9.93
C ASN A 140 -6.29 9.30 9.83
N ALA A 141 -6.13 10.61 9.66
CA ALA A 141 -7.22 11.52 9.34
C ALA A 141 -7.49 11.50 7.83
N ILE A 142 -8.44 10.66 7.38
CA ILE A 142 -8.79 10.51 5.96
C ILE A 142 -10.08 11.27 5.65
N THR A 143 -10.05 12.13 4.64
CA THR A 143 -11.23 12.88 4.18
C THR A 143 -11.29 12.99 2.66
N ASN A 144 -12.49 13.02 2.10
CA ASN A 144 -12.77 13.27 0.67
C ASN A 144 -11.96 12.37 -0.27
N ALA A 145 -12.00 11.05 -0.08
CA ALA A 145 -11.33 10.10 -0.95
C ALA A 145 -12.33 9.28 -1.78
N GLY A 146 -11.94 8.91 -2.99
CA GLY A 146 -12.71 7.98 -3.83
C GLY A 146 -13.91 8.58 -4.56
N SER A 147 -14.05 9.90 -4.61
CA SER A 147 -15.23 10.57 -5.19
C SER A 147 -15.27 10.57 -6.72
N ALA A 148 -14.12 10.44 -7.39
CA ALA A 148 -14.00 10.47 -8.84
C ALA A 148 -12.85 9.55 -9.34
N PRO A 149 -12.94 8.23 -9.11
CA PRO A 149 -11.86 7.29 -9.39
C PRO A 149 -11.40 7.35 -10.85
N ASN A 150 -10.10 7.42 -11.07
CA ASN A 150 -9.49 7.71 -12.35
C ASN A 150 -8.25 6.82 -12.61
N GLY A 151 -7.92 6.65 -13.88
CA GLY A 151 -6.82 5.81 -14.34
C GLY A 151 -7.30 4.53 -15.01
N ALA A 152 -6.55 4.02 -16.00
CA ALA A 152 -6.96 2.85 -16.79
C ALA A 152 -7.17 1.62 -15.91
N LEU A 153 -6.22 1.30 -15.05
CA LEU A 153 -6.30 0.18 -14.11
C LEU A 153 -7.54 0.28 -13.20
N ILE A 154 -7.83 1.46 -12.69
CA ILE A 154 -9.00 1.71 -11.83
C ILE A 154 -10.31 1.51 -12.59
N GLN A 155 -10.39 1.96 -13.84
CA GLN A 155 -11.57 1.75 -14.68
C GLN A 155 -11.79 0.28 -15.05
N ASP A 156 -10.71 -0.47 -15.26
CA ASP A 156 -10.78 -1.92 -15.46
C ASP A 156 -11.29 -2.63 -14.20
N MET A 157 -10.81 -2.25 -13.02
CA MET A 157 -11.30 -2.77 -11.73
C MET A 157 -12.78 -2.44 -11.53
N ILE A 158 -13.22 -1.21 -11.76
CA ILE A 158 -14.62 -0.80 -11.67
C ILE A 158 -15.50 -1.66 -12.59
N THR A 159 -15.03 -1.95 -13.79
CA THR A 159 -15.76 -2.77 -14.77
C THR A 159 -15.83 -4.24 -14.32
N LEU A 160 -14.74 -4.79 -13.80
CA LEU A 160 -14.67 -6.17 -13.32
C LEU A 160 -15.53 -6.42 -12.09
N PHE A 161 -15.54 -5.48 -11.16
CA PHE A 161 -16.23 -5.64 -9.87
C PHE A 161 -17.74 -5.36 -9.92
N THR A 162 -18.31 -5.12 -11.09
CA THR A 162 -19.75 -4.90 -11.28
C THR A 162 -20.33 -4.02 -10.16
N LEU A 163 -19.85 -2.79 -10.06
CA LEU A 163 -20.35 -1.85 -9.06
C LEU A 163 -21.85 -1.68 -9.24
N THR A 164 -22.61 -2.08 -8.23
CA THR A 164 -24.03 -1.78 -8.17
C THR A 164 -24.20 -0.34 -7.64
N PRO A 165 -25.37 0.28 -7.79
CA PRO A 165 -25.62 1.59 -7.22
C PRO A 165 -25.41 1.67 -5.69
N GLU A 166 -25.46 0.53 -5.01
CA GLU A 166 -25.23 0.39 -3.57
C GLU A 166 -23.75 0.19 -3.22
N LEU A 167 -22.92 -0.16 -4.19
CA LEU A 167 -21.48 -0.38 -4.02
C LEU A 167 -20.76 0.92 -4.41
N GLN A 168 -20.40 1.68 -3.42
CA GLN A 168 -19.58 2.86 -3.60
C GLN A 168 -18.10 2.46 -3.76
N TRP A 169 -17.37 3.22 -4.56
CA TRP A 169 -15.93 3.07 -4.65
C TRP A 169 -15.29 3.42 -3.30
N PRO A 170 -14.38 2.59 -2.78
CA PRO A 170 -13.79 2.80 -1.45
C PRO A 170 -12.78 3.95 -1.43
N GLY A 171 -12.54 4.51 -0.27
CA GLY A 171 -11.41 5.41 -0.04
C GLY A 171 -10.10 4.70 0.28
N ILE A 172 -10.18 3.46 0.79
CA ILE A 172 -9.05 2.56 1.02
C ILE A 172 -9.29 1.27 0.23
N LEU A 173 -8.26 0.77 -0.45
CA LEU A 173 -8.32 -0.50 -1.18
C LEU A 173 -7.21 -1.43 -0.69
N TYR A 174 -7.57 -2.65 -0.28
CA TYR A 174 -6.66 -3.79 -0.13
C TYR A 174 -7.08 -4.88 -1.11
N ASP A 175 -6.19 -5.31 -2.00
CA ASP A 175 -6.57 -6.27 -3.04
C ASP A 175 -6.82 -7.70 -2.53
N GLY A 176 -6.19 -8.12 -1.45
CA GLY A 176 -6.35 -9.46 -0.86
C GLY A 176 -5.80 -10.60 -1.70
N LEU A 177 -5.09 -10.30 -2.79
CA LEU A 177 -4.60 -11.31 -3.73
C LEU A 177 -3.58 -12.26 -3.11
N GLY A 178 -2.79 -11.80 -2.15
CA GLY A 178 -1.80 -12.63 -1.46
C GLY A 178 -2.42 -13.85 -0.80
N GLU A 179 -3.45 -13.66 0.00
CA GLU A 179 -4.15 -14.75 0.70
C GLU A 179 -4.90 -15.66 -0.28
N GLN A 180 -5.53 -15.10 -1.31
CA GLN A 180 -6.31 -15.87 -2.26
C GLN A 180 -5.41 -16.70 -3.19
N LEU A 181 -4.32 -16.15 -3.67
CA LEU A 181 -3.43 -16.82 -4.62
C LEU A 181 -2.50 -17.83 -3.95
N ALA A 182 -2.20 -17.68 -2.68
CA ALA A 182 -1.47 -18.66 -1.89
C ALA A 182 -2.13 -20.04 -1.97
N ASN A 183 -3.45 -20.09 -1.86
CA ASN A 183 -4.26 -21.31 -2.02
C ASN A 183 -4.19 -21.95 -3.42
N SER A 184 -3.95 -21.15 -4.43
CA SER A 184 -4.04 -21.58 -5.84
C SER A 184 -2.69 -21.76 -6.52
N SER A 185 -1.60 -21.28 -5.91
CA SER A 185 -0.30 -21.26 -6.54
C SER A 185 0.78 -21.91 -5.66
N ALA A 186 1.19 -23.14 -6.02
CA ALA A 186 2.39 -23.76 -5.43
C ALA A 186 3.70 -22.98 -5.73
N LEU A 187 3.61 -21.89 -6.49
CA LEU A 187 4.74 -21.07 -6.88
C LEU A 187 5.05 -19.97 -5.86
N LEU A 188 4.13 -19.67 -4.95
CA LEU A 188 4.32 -18.68 -3.90
C LEU A 188 4.58 -19.36 -2.55
N PRO A 189 5.69 -19.04 -1.85
CA PRO A 189 5.99 -19.58 -0.53
C PRO A 189 5.23 -18.81 0.57
N VAL A 190 3.92 -18.63 0.42
CA VAL A 190 3.04 -18.00 1.39
C VAL A 190 1.92 -18.96 1.78
N ALA A 191 1.44 -18.85 3.01
CA ALA A 191 0.36 -19.67 3.51
C ALA A 191 -0.99 -19.30 2.88
N ASP A 192 -1.94 -20.25 2.93
CA ASP A 192 -3.31 -20.09 2.44
C ASP A 192 -4.06 -18.92 3.12
N ALA A 193 -3.73 -18.68 4.38
CA ALA A 193 -4.18 -17.52 5.14
C ALA A 193 -2.97 -16.97 5.88
N TYR A 194 -2.90 -15.66 5.98
CA TYR A 194 -1.80 -15.03 6.70
C TYR A 194 -1.88 -15.35 8.20
N GLU A 195 -0.73 -15.66 8.78
CA GLU A 195 -0.59 -15.78 10.22
C GLU A 195 -0.85 -14.43 10.90
N GLU A 196 -1.01 -14.41 12.22
CA GLU A 196 -1.36 -13.19 12.96
C GLU A 196 -0.40 -12.03 12.67
N GLY A 197 0.91 -12.29 12.59
CA GLY A 197 1.94 -11.30 12.29
C GLY A 197 2.10 -10.94 10.80
N GLU A 198 1.33 -11.55 9.90
CA GLU A 198 1.38 -11.29 8.45
C GLU A 198 0.13 -10.55 7.95
N LYS A 199 -0.89 -10.41 8.80
CA LYS A 199 -2.17 -9.79 8.44
C LYS A 199 -2.02 -8.34 7.98
N VAL A 200 -2.95 -7.94 7.13
CA VAL A 200 -3.16 -6.55 6.74
C VAL A 200 -4.29 -5.99 7.59
N CYS A 201 -4.01 -4.98 8.38
CA CYS A 201 -4.90 -4.44 9.39
C CYS A 201 -5.21 -2.95 9.13
N PHE A 202 -6.47 -2.57 9.39
CA PHE A 202 -6.94 -1.19 9.25
C PHE A 202 -7.72 -0.78 10.48
N GLN A 203 -7.30 0.26 11.20
CA GLN A 203 -7.98 0.75 12.39
C GLN A 203 -8.03 2.28 12.44
N ASN A 204 -9.11 2.83 12.98
CA ASN A 204 -9.23 4.25 13.29
C ASN A 204 -8.89 5.22 12.15
N ASN A 205 -9.27 4.88 10.90
CA ASN A 205 -9.04 5.74 9.74
C ASN A 205 -10.29 6.58 9.38
N GLY A 206 -11.06 6.97 10.38
CA GLY A 206 -12.33 7.67 10.22
C GLY A 206 -13.42 6.77 9.62
N ASP A 207 -14.43 7.40 9.01
CA ASP A 207 -15.55 6.69 8.38
C ASP A 207 -15.24 6.26 6.92
N THR A 208 -13.96 6.05 6.61
CA THR A 208 -13.52 5.73 5.25
C THR A 208 -13.87 4.29 4.87
N LEU A 209 -14.54 4.12 3.75
CA LEU A 209 -14.89 2.79 3.23
C LEU A 209 -13.63 2.03 2.81
N ILE A 210 -13.54 0.77 3.22
CA ILE A 210 -12.48 -0.15 2.84
C ILE A 210 -13.03 -1.14 1.80
N GLY A 211 -12.39 -1.23 0.65
CA GLY A 211 -12.66 -2.23 -0.38
C GLY A 211 -11.70 -3.40 -0.26
N TYR A 212 -12.25 -4.62 -0.27
CA TYR A 212 -11.50 -5.87 -0.19
C TYR A 212 -12.01 -6.85 -1.27
N PRO A 213 -11.63 -6.64 -2.55
CA PRO A 213 -12.22 -7.35 -3.69
C PRO A 213 -11.95 -8.86 -3.69
N TYR A 214 -10.85 -9.29 -3.13
CA TYR A 214 -10.48 -10.72 -3.07
C TYR A 214 -10.62 -11.30 -1.66
N ASP A 215 -11.56 -10.79 -0.88
CA ASP A 215 -11.91 -11.40 0.40
C ASP A 215 -12.18 -12.91 0.23
N PRO A 216 -11.42 -13.79 0.92
CA PRO A 216 -11.56 -15.24 0.78
C PRO A 216 -12.95 -15.76 1.12
N ALA A 217 -13.68 -15.11 2.03
CA ALA A 217 -15.01 -15.53 2.43
C ALA A 217 -16.07 -15.28 1.33
N THR A 218 -15.92 -14.21 0.56
CA THR A 218 -16.83 -13.84 -0.53
C THR A 218 -16.38 -14.43 -1.87
N ALA A 219 -15.09 -14.52 -2.13
CA ALA A 219 -14.54 -15.12 -3.35
C ALA A 219 -14.96 -16.58 -3.55
N ALA A 220 -15.14 -17.35 -2.47
CA ALA A 220 -15.60 -18.74 -2.53
C ALA A 220 -17.05 -18.92 -2.99
N THR A 221 -17.85 -17.86 -2.94
CA THR A 221 -19.31 -17.91 -3.22
C THR A 221 -19.73 -17.16 -4.46
N MET A 222 -18.83 -16.40 -5.10
CA MET A 222 -19.17 -15.47 -6.19
C MET A 222 -18.43 -15.80 -7.47
N SER A 223 -19.09 -15.58 -8.59
CA SER A 223 -18.54 -15.83 -9.95
C SER A 223 -17.51 -14.77 -10.40
N GLY A 224 -16.96 -13.99 -9.47
CA GLY A 224 -15.97 -12.95 -9.73
C GLY A 224 -15.70 -12.12 -8.49
N PRO A 225 -14.62 -11.31 -8.49
CA PRO A 225 -14.31 -10.44 -7.37
C PRO A 225 -15.41 -9.39 -7.20
N THR A 226 -15.78 -9.11 -5.96
CA THR A 226 -16.71 -8.03 -5.61
C THR A 226 -16.08 -7.10 -4.60
N LEU A 227 -16.24 -5.80 -4.82
CA LEU A 227 -15.99 -4.83 -3.77
C LEU A 227 -17.11 -4.95 -2.74
N SER A 228 -16.81 -5.45 -1.56
CA SER A 228 -17.74 -5.51 -0.45
C SER A 228 -17.24 -4.67 0.72
N PRO A 229 -17.57 -3.38 0.76
CA PRO A 229 -17.11 -2.50 1.85
C PRO A 229 -17.54 -2.96 3.24
N ALA A 230 -18.70 -3.66 3.32
CA ALA A 230 -19.26 -4.09 4.59
C ALA A 230 -18.61 -5.36 5.18
N VAL A 231 -18.11 -6.25 4.33
CA VAL A 231 -17.51 -7.52 4.78
C VAL A 231 -16.01 -7.35 5.06
N GLY A 232 -15.32 -6.52 4.28
CA GLY A 232 -13.89 -6.29 4.45
C GLY A 232 -13.55 -5.57 5.78
N ALA A 233 -14.37 -4.66 6.23
CA ALA A 233 -14.10 -3.86 7.42
C ALA A 233 -13.94 -4.72 8.68
N ASP A 234 -14.84 -5.69 8.91
CA ASP A 234 -14.81 -6.54 10.12
C ASP A 234 -13.61 -7.51 10.12
N LEU A 235 -13.22 -8.01 8.94
CA LEU A 235 -12.10 -8.94 8.81
C LEU A 235 -10.74 -8.26 8.92
N LEU A 236 -10.68 -6.99 8.53
CA LEU A 236 -9.46 -6.20 8.49
C LEU A 236 -9.29 -5.29 9.72
N ASP A 237 -10.28 -5.27 10.63
CA ASP A 237 -10.19 -4.59 11.93
C ASP A 237 -9.35 -5.42 12.89
N CYS A 238 -8.06 -5.35 12.72
CA CYS A 238 -7.05 -6.00 13.55
C CYS A 238 -5.92 -5.01 13.84
N SER A 239 -5.01 -5.38 14.72
CA SER A 239 -3.83 -4.57 15.04
C SER A 239 -2.56 -5.37 14.87
N GLN A 240 -1.50 -4.70 14.51
CA GLN A 240 -0.14 -5.25 14.49
C GLN A 240 0.72 -4.55 15.56
N PRO A 241 1.75 -5.19 16.08
CA PRO A 241 2.74 -4.51 16.90
C PRO A 241 3.38 -3.34 16.13
N ALA A 242 3.59 -2.21 16.80
CA ALA A 242 4.27 -1.08 16.20
C ALA A 242 5.66 -1.47 15.67
N LEU A 243 5.99 -1.03 14.47
CA LEU A 243 7.29 -1.27 13.89
C LEU A 243 8.37 -0.44 14.61
N PRO A 244 9.60 -0.99 14.73
CA PRO A 244 10.71 -0.23 15.29
C PRO A 244 11.05 0.97 14.42
N ALA A 245 11.50 2.05 15.06
CA ALA A 245 12.02 3.22 14.36
C ALA A 245 13.23 2.86 13.49
N ALA A 246 13.29 3.45 12.30
CA ALA A 246 14.42 3.24 11.41
C ALA A 246 15.70 3.80 12.01
N THR A 247 16.77 3.01 11.97
CA THR A 247 18.10 3.42 12.44
C THR A 247 19.17 3.05 11.42
N LEU A 248 20.14 3.94 11.23
CA LEU A 248 21.29 3.73 10.36
C LEU A 248 22.56 4.02 11.15
N THR A 249 23.53 3.12 11.08
CA THR A 249 24.89 3.40 11.59
C THR A 249 25.82 3.72 10.43
N PHE A 250 26.36 4.93 10.40
CA PHE A 250 27.30 5.38 9.39
C PHE A 250 28.57 5.89 10.04
N LYS A 251 29.72 5.33 9.70
CA LYS A 251 31.05 5.65 10.27
C LYS A 251 31.11 5.57 11.81
N GLY A 252 30.33 4.66 12.41
CA GLY A 252 30.27 4.47 13.87
C GLY A 252 29.33 5.42 14.60
N GLU A 253 28.65 6.31 13.89
CA GLU A 253 27.61 7.18 14.44
C GLU A 253 26.23 6.64 14.02
N GLN A 254 25.26 6.72 14.93
CA GLN A 254 23.90 6.31 14.69
C GLN A 254 23.06 7.49 14.21
N PHE A 255 22.26 7.26 13.17
CA PHE A 255 21.33 8.21 12.59
C PHE A 255 19.92 7.60 12.57
N GLY A 256 18.90 8.46 12.51
CA GLY A 256 17.51 8.07 12.48
C GLY A 256 16.85 8.04 13.85
N CYS A 257 15.58 7.65 13.87
CA CYS A 257 14.75 7.64 15.07
C CYS A 257 14.90 6.34 15.85
N GLY A 258 16.10 6.04 16.34
CA GLY A 258 16.37 4.85 17.14
C GLY A 258 15.54 4.78 18.41
N VAL A 259 15.31 3.57 18.90
CA VAL A 259 14.50 3.26 20.10
C VAL A 259 14.96 4.05 21.33
N ASP A 260 16.22 4.44 21.38
CA ASP A 260 16.81 5.17 22.51
C ASP A 260 16.79 6.70 22.35
N ASP A 261 16.48 7.23 21.16
CA ASP A 261 16.36 8.68 20.93
C ASP A 261 14.92 9.16 20.90
N THR A 262 14.19 8.91 21.98
CA THR A 262 12.85 9.47 22.20
C THR A 262 12.86 10.98 22.46
N THR A 263 14.04 11.61 22.49
CA THR A 263 14.21 13.02 22.85
C THR A 263 14.32 13.94 21.63
N SER A 264 14.68 13.42 20.45
CA SER A 264 14.75 14.20 19.23
C SER A 264 13.35 14.63 18.78
N GLU A 265 13.13 15.92 18.62
CA GLU A 265 11.84 16.43 18.08
C GLU A 265 11.57 15.92 16.67
N HIS A 266 12.61 15.55 15.93
CA HIS A 266 12.48 14.99 14.57
C HIS A 266 11.92 13.57 14.55
N CYS A 267 12.03 12.85 15.66
CA CYS A 267 11.60 11.46 15.76
C CYS A 267 10.22 11.27 16.39
N LYS A 268 9.58 12.34 16.81
CA LYS A 268 8.22 12.31 17.33
C LYS A 268 7.23 12.38 16.19
N PRO A 269 6.16 11.57 16.21
CA PRO A 269 5.01 11.80 15.33
C PRO A 269 4.58 13.27 15.47
N ALA A 270 4.17 13.87 14.36
CA ALA A 270 3.58 15.21 14.44
C ALA A 270 2.36 15.15 15.39
N PRO A 271 2.18 16.15 16.26
CA PRO A 271 0.97 16.20 17.08
C PRO A 271 -0.23 16.24 16.14
N VAL A 272 -1.19 15.35 16.37
CA VAL A 272 -2.49 15.40 15.70
C VAL A 272 -3.13 16.73 16.09
N LEU A 273 -3.36 17.61 15.13
CA LEU A 273 -4.00 18.92 15.32
C LEU A 273 -5.53 18.77 15.39
#